data_a625b2d42a77f8600d3c07bc69f80af4
#
_entry.id   a625b2d42a77f8600d3c07bc69f80af4
#
_cell.length_a   1.000
_cell.length_b   1.000
_cell.length_c   1.000
_cell.angle_alpha   90.00
_cell.angle_beta   90.00
_cell.angle_gamma   90.00
#
_symmetry.space_group_name_H-M   'P 1'
#
loop_
_entity.id
_entity.type
_entity.pdbx_description
1 polymer ?
#
loop_
_entity_poly.entity_id
_entity_poly.type
_entity_poly.pdbx_seq_one_letter_code
_entity_poly.pdbx_strand_id
1 'polypeptide(L)'
;MLEIHEVFRFVSFWFLMFIIYSFIGWVFECIWTSVEQRKLQNRGFLFGPICPIYGVGMISFLILTQEIHFEWYIEFFIFALICTVIEYTTSVVMEKIFRVRWWDYSETTRFNLNGRVSLETSLGFGLGGMAIKYGLHPFILHLISPLSWPMIESINGVLLTILVIDIIFTTVATLKLRDKFSAKFGSTKIDVTSEIKKLTREYYSRAARFRRHMTKAAIKNIQKTQENIGNKINSITKPKK
;
A
#
# COMPACT_ATOMS: atom_id res chain seq x y z
N MET A 1 2.21 -23.12 27.07
CA MET A 1 3.34 -22.62 26.24
C MET A 1 3.19 -22.97 24.77
N LEU A 2 2.79 -24.18 24.38
CA LEU A 2 2.59 -24.59 22.98
C LEU A 2 1.54 -23.71 22.26
N GLU A 3 0.38 -23.44 22.89
CA GLU A 3 -0.68 -22.59 22.30
C GLU A 3 -0.23 -21.15 22.01
N ILE A 4 0.61 -20.56 22.85
CA ILE A 4 1.11 -19.18 22.64
C ILE A 4 2.02 -19.11 21.41
N HIS A 5 2.86 -20.14 21.19
CA HIS A 5 3.72 -20.20 20.02
C HIS A 5 2.92 -20.38 18.73
N GLU A 6 1.85 -21.14 18.76
CA GLU A 6 0.98 -21.33 17.59
C GLU A 6 0.23 -20.05 17.24
N VAL A 7 -0.33 -19.36 18.23
CA VAL A 7 -0.97 -18.05 18.04
C VAL A 7 0.04 -17.04 17.47
N PHE A 8 1.25 -17.00 18.00
CA PHE A 8 2.28 -16.09 17.50
C PHE A 8 2.66 -16.39 16.04
N ARG A 9 2.83 -17.66 15.68
CA ARG A 9 3.08 -18.08 14.29
C ARG A 9 1.93 -17.73 13.37
N PHE A 10 0.68 -17.94 13.80
CA PHE A 10 -0.51 -17.55 13.06
C PHE A 10 -0.51 -16.05 12.79
N VAL A 11 -0.32 -15.22 13.81
CA VAL A 11 -0.28 -13.75 13.65
C VAL A 11 0.88 -13.33 12.74
N SER A 12 2.07 -13.90 12.91
CA SER A 12 3.24 -13.60 12.08
C SER A 12 3.03 -13.95 10.62
N PHE A 13 2.41 -15.10 10.33
CA PHE A 13 2.07 -15.51 8.98
C PHE A 13 1.10 -14.53 8.31
N TRP A 14 0.00 -14.23 9.00
CA TRP A 14 -1.01 -13.31 8.45
C TRP A 14 -0.53 -11.86 8.35
N PHE A 15 0.38 -11.44 9.21
CA PHE A 15 1.03 -10.14 9.07
C PHE A 15 1.91 -10.08 7.81
N LEU A 16 2.69 -11.13 7.53
CA LEU A 16 3.45 -11.20 6.28
C LEU A 16 2.53 -11.16 5.05
N MET A 17 1.44 -11.94 5.07
CA MET A 17 0.42 -11.92 4.02
C MET A 17 -0.20 -10.52 3.86
N PHE A 18 -0.50 -9.84 4.97
CA PHE A 18 -1.00 -8.47 4.96
C PHE A 18 -0.08 -7.52 4.19
N ILE A 19 1.21 -7.57 4.47
CA ILE A 19 2.18 -6.71 3.79
C ILE A 19 2.26 -7.05 2.29
N ILE A 20 2.30 -8.35 1.96
CA ILE A 20 2.37 -8.79 0.56
C ILE A 20 1.14 -8.31 -0.23
N TYR A 21 -0.07 -8.53 0.29
CA TYR A 21 -1.29 -8.10 -0.42
C TYR A 21 -1.47 -6.58 -0.44
N SER A 22 -1.02 -5.88 0.60
CA SER A 22 -0.99 -4.43 0.61
C SER A 22 -0.03 -3.85 -0.44
N PHE A 23 1.10 -4.51 -0.67
CA PHE A 23 2.04 -4.15 -1.72
C PHE A 23 1.47 -4.44 -3.11
N ILE A 24 0.87 -5.62 -3.32
CA ILE A 24 0.22 -5.99 -4.59
C ILE A 24 -0.90 -5.01 -4.92
N GLY A 25 -1.74 -4.66 -3.93
CA GLY A 25 -2.79 -3.66 -4.09
C GLY A 25 -2.24 -2.28 -4.46
N TRP A 26 -1.12 -1.87 -3.87
CA TRP A 26 -0.44 -0.62 -4.24
C TRP A 26 0.07 -0.67 -5.69
N VAL A 27 0.67 -1.77 -6.13
CA VAL A 27 1.11 -1.95 -7.54
C VAL A 27 -0.09 -1.84 -8.48
N PHE A 28 -1.19 -2.53 -8.17
CA PHE A 28 -2.43 -2.48 -8.95
C PHE A 28 -2.96 -1.05 -9.07
N GLU A 29 -3.09 -0.32 -7.95
CA GLU A 29 -3.54 1.07 -7.93
C GLU A 29 -2.66 2.00 -8.76
N CYS A 30 -1.34 1.82 -8.65
CA CYS A 30 -0.38 2.61 -9.41
C CYS A 30 -0.49 2.35 -10.91
N ILE A 31 -0.65 1.09 -11.33
CA ILE A 31 -0.82 0.71 -12.73
C ILE A 31 -2.14 1.26 -13.26
N TRP A 32 -3.25 0.97 -12.58
CA TRP A 32 -4.58 1.41 -12.97
C TRP A 32 -4.66 2.92 -13.20
N THR A 33 -4.23 3.67 -12.19
CA THR A 33 -4.27 5.14 -12.25
C THR A 33 -3.28 5.71 -13.27
N SER A 34 -2.14 5.06 -13.47
CA SER A 34 -1.16 5.49 -14.47
C SER A 34 -1.68 5.30 -15.89
N VAL A 35 -2.41 4.22 -16.16
CA VAL A 35 -3.06 3.96 -17.45
C VAL A 35 -4.18 4.98 -17.68
N GLU A 36 -5.08 5.17 -16.69
CA GLU A 36 -6.19 6.10 -16.77
C GLU A 36 -5.72 7.54 -17.03
N GLN A 37 -4.68 8.00 -16.31
CA GLN A 37 -4.18 9.37 -16.42
C GLN A 37 -3.04 9.55 -17.44
N ARG A 38 -2.65 8.49 -18.14
CA ARG A 38 -1.51 8.45 -19.09
C ARG A 38 -0.23 9.05 -18.52
N LYS A 39 -0.02 8.90 -17.21
CA LYS A 39 1.13 9.44 -16.49
C LYS A 39 1.44 8.56 -15.28
N LEU A 40 2.71 8.29 -15.04
CA LEU A 40 3.13 7.55 -13.85
C LEU A 40 2.63 8.23 -12.57
N GLN A 41 1.78 7.51 -11.83
CA GLN A 41 1.18 7.96 -10.58
C GLN A 41 1.63 7.05 -9.44
N ASN A 42 2.04 7.65 -8.34
CA ASN A 42 2.17 6.93 -7.07
C ASN A 42 0.85 7.10 -6.31
N ARG A 43 0.16 6.02 -6.02
CA ARG A 43 -1.13 6.00 -5.32
C ARG A 43 -0.97 5.41 -3.94
N GLY A 44 -2.00 5.60 -3.14
CA GLY A 44 -2.06 5.18 -1.75
C GLY A 44 -2.02 6.35 -0.78
N PHE A 45 -2.46 6.10 0.44
CA PHE A 45 -2.40 7.07 1.54
C PHE A 45 -0.99 7.17 2.10
N LEU A 46 -0.31 6.03 2.27
CA LEU A 46 1.02 5.95 2.84
C LEU A 46 2.12 6.42 1.87
N PHE A 47 3.24 6.89 2.40
CA PHE A 47 4.41 7.27 1.60
C PHE A 47 5.08 6.06 0.96
N GLY A 48 5.09 4.92 1.68
CA GLY A 48 5.63 3.66 1.21
C GLY A 48 4.76 2.99 0.15
N PRO A 49 5.27 1.95 -0.48
CA PRO A 49 4.58 1.22 -1.54
C PRO A 49 3.57 0.22 -0.96
N ILE A 50 2.62 0.70 -0.14
CA ILE A 50 1.66 -0.15 0.56
C ILE A 50 0.28 0.52 0.55
N CYS A 51 -0.76 -0.25 0.21
CA CYS A 51 -2.16 0.11 0.35
C CYS A 51 -2.84 -0.85 1.35
N PRO A 52 -2.88 -0.52 2.65
CA PRO A 52 -3.36 -1.43 3.71
C PRO A 52 -4.77 -1.98 3.50
N ILE A 53 -5.64 -1.22 2.87
CA ILE A 53 -7.02 -1.63 2.60
C ILE A 53 -7.10 -2.95 1.81
N TYR A 54 -6.17 -3.16 0.84
CA TYR A 54 -6.11 -4.40 0.05
C TYR A 54 -5.64 -5.58 0.90
N GLY A 55 -4.65 -5.35 1.78
CA GLY A 55 -4.18 -6.36 2.72
C GLY A 55 -5.27 -6.80 3.67
N VAL A 56 -5.98 -5.85 4.28
CA VAL A 56 -7.11 -6.14 5.19
C VAL A 56 -8.20 -6.92 4.45
N GLY A 57 -8.62 -6.47 3.25
CA GLY A 57 -9.65 -7.13 2.47
C GLY A 57 -9.28 -8.58 2.14
N MET A 58 -8.07 -8.80 1.64
CA MET A 58 -7.63 -10.13 1.22
C MET A 58 -7.47 -11.10 2.39
N ILE A 59 -6.88 -10.64 3.52
CA ILE A 59 -6.76 -11.49 4.71
C ILE A 59 -8.13 -11.84 5.27
N SER A 60 -9.03 -10.87 5.41
CA SER A 60 -10.38 -11.12 5.94
C SER A 60 -11.10 -12.19 5.12
N PHE A 61 -10.96 -12.11 3.80
CA PHE A 61 -11.53 -13.10 2.90
C PHE A 61 -10.89 -14.48 3.04
N LEU A 62 -9.55 -14.55 3.01
CA LEU A 62 -8.84 -15.83 3.10
C LEU A 62 -9.09 -16.53 4.43
N ILE A 63 -9.07 -15.81 5.54
CA ILE A 63 -9.36 -16.39 6.87
C ILE A 63 -10.81 -16.90 6.90
N LEU A 64 -11.77 -16.15 6.38
CA LEU A 64 -13.17 -16.57 6.38
C LEU A 64 -13.40 -17.81 5.50
N THR A 65 -12.69 -17.95 4.38
CA THR A 65 -12.86 -19.04 3.43
C THR A 65 -11.86 -20.19 3.61
N GLN A 66 -11.02 -20.14 4.63
CA GLN A 66 -10.04 -21.18 4.92
C GLN A 66 -10.68 -22.47 5.42
N GLU A 67 -11.63 -22.33 6.35
CA GLU A 67 -12.31 -23.47 6.99
C GLU A 67 -13.63 -23.84 6.30
N ILE A 68 -14.23 -22.93 5.54
CA ILE A 68 -15.51 -23.11 4.90
C ILE A 68 -15.31 -23.14 3.39
N HIS A 69 -15.64 -24.29 2.81
CA HIS A 69 -15.58 -24.45 1.35
C HIS A 69 -16.89 -23.95 0.74
N PHE A 70 -16.83 -22.78 0.15
CA PHE A 70 -17.94 -22.22 -0.62
C PHE A 70 -17.74 -22.52 -2.11
N GLU A 71 -18.84 -22.54 -2.85
CA GLU A 71 -18.79 -22.52 -4.31
C GLU A 71 -18.17 -21.20 -4.79
N TRP A 72 -17.37 -21.23 -5.85
CA TRP A 72 -16.60 -20.09 -6.34
C TRP A 72 -17.42 -18.80 -6.55
N TYR A 73 -18.69 -18.92 -6.98
CA TYR A 73 -19.58 -17.77 -7.16
C TYR A 73 -20.03 -17.18 -5.82
N ILE A 74 -20.21 -18.00 -4.77
CA ILE A 74 -20.50 -17.51 -3.42
C ILE A 74 -19.30 -16.77 -2.87
N GLU A 75 -18.08 -17.30 -3.05
CA GLU A 75 -16.85 -16.63 -2.65
C GLU A 75 -16.68 -15.28 -3.32
N PHE A 76 -17.01 -15.18 -4.61
CA PHE A 76 -17.01 -13.90 -5.33
C PHE A 76 -17.87 -12.84 -4.63
N PHE A 77 -19.12 -13.19 -4.29
CA PHE A 77 -20.01 -12.25 -3.61
C PHE A 77 -19.57 -11.95 -2.17
N ILE A 78 -19.03 -12.93 -1.45
CA ILE A 78 -18.46 -12.73 -0.11
C ILE A 78 -17.32 -11.73 -0.18
N PHE A 79 -16.39 -11.90 -1.12
CA PHE A 79 -15.27 -10.99 -1.26
C PHE A 79 -15.70 -9.58 -1.68
N ALA A 80 -16.61 -9.47 -2.64
CA ALA A 80 -17.18 -8.19 -3.04
C ALA A 80 -17.83 -7.47 -1.84
N LEU A 81 -18.58 -8.20 -1.01
CA LEU A 81 -19.22 -7.66 0.20
C LEU A 81 -18.18 -7.20 1.24
N ILE A 82 -17.19 -8.04 1.54
CA ILE A 82 -16.10 -7.70 2.47
C ILE A 82 -15.40 -6.42 2.02
N CYS A 83 -15.01 -6.33 0.75
CA CYS A 83 -14.35 -5.14 0.21
C CYS A 83 -15.25 -3.91 0.27
N THR A 84 -16.55 -4.04 -0.05
CA THR A 84 -17.53 -2.96 0.06
C THR A 84 -17.60 -2.40 1.49
N VAL A 85 -17.69 -3.27 2.50
CA VAL A 85 -17.72 -2.87 3.91
C VAL A 85 -16.42 -2.19 4.33
N ILE A 86 -15.27 -2.75 3.94
CA ILE A 86 -13.96 -2.19 4.28
C ILE A 86 -13.76 -0.83 3.58
N GLU A 87 -14.12 -0.72 2.30
CA GLU A 87 -14.01 0.53 1.54
C GLU A 87 -14.89 1.63 2.14
N TYR A 88 -16.16 1.30 2.46
CA TYR A 88 -17.09 2.24 3.08
C TYR A 88 -16.59 2.70 4.45
N THR A 89 -16.23 1.77 5.33
CA THR A 89 -15.75 2.08 6.69
C THR A 89 -14.46 2.88 6.67
N THR A 90 -13.52 2.52 5.80
CA THR A 90 -12.27 3.26 5.60
C THR A 90 -12.56 4.69 5.14
N SER A 91 -13.46 4.89 4.18
CA SER A 91 -13.87 6.22 3.71
C SER A 91 -14.45 7.07 4.86
N VAL A 92 -15.32 6.47 5.69
CA VAL A 92 -15.91 7.18 6.86
C VAL A 92 -14.84 7.55 7.88
N VAL A 93 -13.95 6.62 8.22
CA VAL A 93 -12.88 6.83 9.22
C VAL A 93 -11.91 7.91 8.73
N MET A 94 -11.46 7.81 7.48
CA MET A 94 -10.55 8.79 6.87
C MET A 94 -11.17 10.19 6.84
N GLU A 95 -12.45 10.30 6.46
CA GLU A 95 -13.15 11.59 6.46
C GLU A 95 -13.30 12.17 7.87
N LYS A 96 -13.59 11.34 8.89
CA LYS A 96 -13.67 11.80 10.28
C LYS A 96 -12.34 12.30 10.81
N ILE A 97 -11.23 11.61 10.52
CA ILE A 97 -9.90 11.96 11.02
C ILE A 97 -9.36 13.19 10.27
N PHE A 98 -9.39 13.13 8.97
CA PHE A 98 -8.73 14.13 8.11
C PHE A 98 -9.67 15.23 7.63
N ARG A 99 -10.99 15.08 7.83
CA ARG A 99 -12.06 15.98 7.34
C ARG A 99 -12.05 16.19 5.83
N VAL A 100 -11.59 15.17 5.08
CA VAL A 100 -11.49 15.16 3.62
C VAL A 100 -11.89 13.81 3.10
N ARG A 101 -12.66 13.78 2.01
CA ARG A 101 -12.89 12.55 1.23
C ARG A 101 -11.71 12.28 0.31
N TRP A 102 -11.16 11.08 0.41
CA TRP A 102 -10.05 10.66 -0.46
C TRP A 102 -10.52 10.21 -1.84
N TRP A 103 -11.74 9.70 -1.94
CA TRP A 103 -12.43 9.35 -3.18
C TRP A 103 -13.92 9.65 -3.04
N ASP A 104 -14.56 9.93 -4.16
CA ASP A 104 -15.99 10.20 -4.23
C ASP A 104 -16.51 9.69 -5.58
N TYR A 105 -17.42 8.73 -5.54
CA TYR A 105 -18.04 8.11 -6.71
C TYR A 105 -19.38 8.77 -7.09
N SER A 106 -19.80 9.81 -6.39
CA SER A 106 -21.13 10.41 -6.59
C SER A 106 -21.37 10.89 -8.02
N GLU A 107 -20.32 11.40 -8.69
CA GLU A 107 -20.41 11.93 -10.05
C GLU A 107 -19.91 10.94 -11.12
N THR A 108 -19.22 9.88 -10.72
CA THR A 108 -18.55 8.97 -11.66
C THR A 108 -19.34 7.71 -11.95
N THR A 109 -20.19 7.25 -11.00
CA THR A 109 -20.94 6.01 -11.14
C THR A 109 -22.39 6.22 -10.74
N ARG A 110 -23.32 5.57 -11.49
CA ARG A 110 -24.75 5.68 -11.25
C ARG A 110 -25.19 4.92 -9.99
N PHE A 111 -24.56 3.76 -9.74
CA PHE A 111 -24.87 2.91 -8.59
C PHE A 111 -23.77 3.04 -7.54
N ASN A 112 -23.94 4.02 -6.66
CA ASN A 112 -23.04 4.26 -5.54
C ASN A 112 -23.81 4.40 -4.22
N LEU A 113 -23.13 4.09 -3.11
CA LEU A 113 -23.66 4.29 -1.77
C LEU A 113 -22.94 5.49 -1.13
N ASN A 114 -23.66 6.62 -1.09
CA ASN A 114 -23.15 7.89 -0.53
C ASN A 114 -21.83 8.38 -1.17
N GLY A 115 -21.55 7.98 -2.42
CA GLY A 115 -20.29 8.28 -3.10
C GLY A 115 -19.05 7.57 -2.51
N ARG A 116 -19.22 6.69 -1.53
CA ARG A 116 -18.11 6.02 -0.82
C ARG A 116 -17.68 4.72 -1.44
N VAL A 117 -18.64 3.98 -1.98
CA VAL A 117 -18.45 2.73 -2.71
C VAL A 117 -19.33 2.73 -3.94
N SER A 118 -18.96 2.01 -4.99
CA SER A 118 -19.75 1.82 -6.17
C SER A 118 -19.94 0.34 -6.49
N LEU A 119 -21.01 0.01 -7.21
CA LEU A 119 -21.26 -1.37 -7.63
C LEU A 119 -20.11 -1.87 -8.53
N GLU A 120 -19.64 -1.04 -9.43
CA GLU A 120 -18.54 -1.35 -10.35
C GLU A 120 -17.25 -1.69 -9.61
N THR A 121 -16.88 -0.88 -8.58
CA THR A 121 -15.70 -1.15 -7.75
C THR A 121 -15.87 -2.42 -6.94
N SER A 122 -17.04 -2.65 -6.35
CA SER A 122 -17.34 -3.84 -5.57
C SER A 122 -17.24 -5.13 -6.41
N LEU A 123 -17.80 -5.12 -7.62
CA LEU A 123 -17.68 -6.25 -8.55
C LEU A 123 -16.24 -6.43 -9.05
N GLY A 124 -15.55 -5.33 -9.33
CA GLY A 124 -14.12 -5.34 -9.69
C GLY A 124 -13.25 -5.96 -8.60
N PHE A 125 -13.49 -5.63 -7.33
CA PHE A 125 -12.82 -6.27 -6.20
C PHE A 125 -13.16 -7.76 -6.10
N GLY A 126 -14.43 -8.14 -6.30
CA GLY A 126 -14.83 -9.55 -6.36
C GLY A 126 -13.99 -10.34 -7.36
N LEU A 127 -13.88 -9.86 -8.60
CA LEU A 127 -13.08 -10.49 -9.65
C LEU A 127 -11.58 -10.51 -9.29
N GLY A 128 -11.05 -9.39 -8.81
CA GLY A 128 -9.64 -9.28 -8.42
C GLY A 128 -9.28 -10.23 -7.28
N GLY A 129 -10.15 -10.35 -6.27
CA GLY A 129 -9.96 -11.27 -5.15
C GLY A 129 -9.94 -12.73 -5.56
N MET A 130 -10.84 -13.13 -6.47
CA MET A 130 -10.86 -14.48 -7.02
C MET A 130 -9.59 -14.78 -7.81
N ALA A 131 -9.14 -13.84 -8.66
CA ALA A 131 -7.88 -13.97 -9.39
C ALA A 131 -6.67 -14.12 -8.45
N ILE A 132 -6.67 -13.38 -7.34
CA ILE A 132 -5.62 -13.49 -6.32
C ILE A 132 -5.74 -14.84 -5.59
N LYS A 133 -6.91 -15.23 -5.09
CA LYS A 133 -7.09 -16.47 -4.32
C LYS A 133 -6.68 -17.71 -5.11
N TYR A 134 -7.18 -17.83 -6.34
CA TYR A 134 -6.96 -19.04 -7.15
C TYR A 134 -5.69 -19.00 -8.00
N GLY A 135 -5.17 -17.82 -8.32
CA GLY A 135 -3.98 -17.66 -9.13
C GLY A 135 -2.74 -17.30 -8.33
N LEU A 136 -2.73 -16.12 -7.72
CA LEU A 136 -1.53 -15.56 -7.13
C LEU A 136 -1.23 -16.10 -5.72
N HIS A 137 -2.26 -16.38 -4.90
CA HIS A 137 -2.08 -16.87 -3.53
C HIS A 137 -1.32 -18.19 -3.45
N PRO A 138 -1.62 -19.25 -4.25
CA PRO A 138 -0.84 -20.48 -4.26
C PRO A 138 0.63 -20.24 -4.64
N PHE A 139 0.88 -19.35 -5.57
CA PHE A 139 2.24 -18.96 -5.96
C PHE A 139 2.98 -18.26 -4.80
N ILE A 140 2.31 -17.33 -4.10
CA ILE A 140 2.89 -16.67 -2.92
C ILE A 140 3.22 -17.69 -1.83
N LEU A 141 2.30 -18.63 -1.55
CA LEU A 141 2.54 -19.70 -0.57
C LEU A 141 3.76 -20.55 -0.94
N HIS A 142 3.89 -20.91 -2.22
CA HIS A 142 5.07 -21.63 -2.70
C HIS A 142 6.36 -20.83 -2.51
N LEU A 143 6.33 -19.51 -2.78
CA LEU A 143 7.49 -18.63 -2.63
C LEU A 143 7.95 -18.47 -1.18
N ILE A 144 7.02 -18.46 -0.22
CA ILE A 144 7.36 -18.31 1.21
C ILE A 144 7.59 -19.64 1.93
N SER A 145 7.19 -20.78 1.33
CA SER A 145 7.32 -22.10 1.94
C SER A 145 8.76 -22.49 2.37
N PRO A 146 9.84 -22.04 1.70
CA PRO A 146 11.21 -22.35 2.14
C PRO A 146 11.69 -21.46 3.30
N LEU A 147 10.94 -20.41 3.69
CA LEU A 147 11.37 -19.52 4.77
C LEU A 147 11.18 -20.19 6.13
N SER A 148 12.24 -20.17 6.95
CA SER A 148 12.15 -20.63 8.33
C SER A 148 11.38 -19.60 9.20
N TRP A 149 10.76 -20.06 10.30
CA TRP A 149 10.03 -19.19 11.22
C TRP A 149 10.87 -18.01 11.76
N PRO A 150 12.13 -18.21 12.19
CA PRO A 150 12.98 -17.09 12.61
C PRO A 150 13.21 -16.05 11.51
N MET A 151 13.28 -16.47 10.24
CA MET A 151 13.40 -15.55 9.10
C MET A 151 12.12 -14.74 8.93
N ILE A 152 10.93 -15.37 8.98
CA ILE A 152 9.65 -14.70 8.89
C ILE A 152 9.51 -13.65 10.00
N GLU A 153 9.84 -14.00 11.23
CA GLU A 153 9.78 -13.11 12.39
C GLU A 153 10.74 -11.91 12.24
N SER A 154 11.96 -12.16 11.78
CA SER A 154 12.93 -11.09 11.54
C SER A 154 12.47 -10.13 10.43
N ILE A 155 11.95 -10.66 9.33
CA ILE A 155 11.38 -9.89 8.23
C ILE A 155 10.19 -9.06 8.75
N ASN A 156 9.28 -9.68 9.51
CA ASN A 156 8.11 -9.02 10.07
C ASN A 156 8.49 -7.89 11.04
N GLY A 157 9.52 -8.06 11.86
CA GLY A 157 10.02 -7.02 12.76
C GLY A 157 10.47 -5.77 11.99
N VAL A 158 11.21 -5.96 10.90
CA VAL A 158 11.65 -4.86 10.03
C VAL A 158 10.46 -4.21 9.33
N LEU A 159 9.57 -5.01 8.73
CA LEU A 159 8.39 -4.52 8.00
C LEU A 159 7.43 -3.76 8.92
N LEU A 160 7.21 -4.25 10.14
CA LEU A 160 6.37 -3.58 11.14
C LEU A 160 6.97 -2.23 11.53
N THR A 161 8.27 -2.17 11.76
CA THR A 161 8.96 -0.92 12.08
C THR A 161 8.80 0.10 10.97
N ILE A 162 9.04 -0.30 9.72
CA ILE A 162 8.88 0.57 8.54
C ILE A 162 7.42 1.04 8.43
N LEU A 163 6.46 0.14 8.57
CA LEU A 163 5.03 0.45 8.49
C LEU A 163 4.60 1.46 9.56
N VAL A 164 5.02 1.27 10.81
CA VAL A 164 4.69 2.19 11.92
C VAL A 164 5.27 3.57 11.67
N ILE A 165 6.54 3.64 11.26
CA ILE A 165 7.18 4.91 10.91
C ILE A 165 6.42 5.61 9.78
N ASP A 166 6.07 4.88 8.72
CA ASP A 166 5.35 5.44 7.56
C ASP A 166 3.95 5.94 7.96
N ILE A 167 3.20 5.19 8.76
CA ILE A 167 1.90 5.61 9.28
C ILE A 167 2.02 6.92 10.08
N ILE A 168 2.99 7.01 10.99
CA ILE A 168 3.21 8.22 11.80
C ILE A 168 3.55 9.41 10.91
N PHE A 169 4.54 9.27 10.03
CA PHE A 169 4.96 10.35 9.13
C PHE A 169 3.84 10.81 8.21
N THR A 170 3.13 9.88 7.59
CA THR A 170 2.01 10.17 6.68
C THR A 170 0.88 10.89 7.41
N THR A 171 0.51 10.38 8.59
CA THR A 171 -0.57 10.97 9.40
C THR A 171 -0.22 12.39 9.84
N VAL A 172 0.97 12.59 10.39
CA VAL A 172 1.43 13.93 10.83
C VAL A 172 1.50 14.90 9.64
N ALA A 173 2.02 14.46 8.50
CA ALA A 173 2.11 15.29 7.30
C ALA A 173 0.71 15.69 6.80
N THR A 174 -0.24 14.75 6.78
CA THR A 174 -1.62 14.99 6.33
C THR A 174 -2.36 15.93 7.29
N LEU A 175 -2.22 15.75 8.59
CA LEU A 175 -2.82 16.63 9.58
C LEU A 175 -2.27 18.08 9.51
N LYS A 176 -0.96 18.23 9.36
CA LYS A 176 -0.33 19.56 9.17
C LYS A 176 -0.82 20.26 7.90
N LEU A 177 -1.02 19.49 6.82
CA LEU A 177 -1.61 20.03 5.59
C LEU A 177 -3.04 20.51 5.84
N ARG A 178 -3.89 19.69 6.46
CA ARG A 178 -5.27 20.04 6.82
C ARG A 178 -5.31 21.35 7.60
N ASP A 179 -4.48 21.47 8.64
CA ASP A 179 -4.48 22.64 9.53
C ASP A 179 -4.05 23.93 8.81
N LYS A 180 -3.04 23.86 7.94
CA LYS A 180 -2.63 24.97 7.08
C LYS A 180 -3.74 25.42 6.14
N PHE A 181 -4.55 24.47 5.63
CA PHE A 181 -5.69 24.78 4.76
C PHE A 181 -6.82 25.46 5.52
N SER A 182 -7.20 24.88 6.65
CA SER A 182 -8.23 25.45 7.51
C SER A 182 -7.91 26.88 7.93
N ALA A 183 -6.64 27.15 8.23
CA ALA A 183 -6.17 28.50 8.58
C ALA A 183 -6.20 29.49 7.41
N LYS A 184 -5.99 29.02 6.17
CA LYS A 184 -5.89 29.89 4.97
C LYS A 184 -7.24 30.18 4.32
N PHE A 185 -8.19 29.24 4.37
CA PHE A 185 -9.44 29.30 3.60
C PHE A 185 -10.71 29.35 4.44
N GLY A 186 -10.61 29.30 5.79
CA GLY A 186 -11.78 29.29 6.68
C GLY A 186 -12.62 28.02 6.52
N SER A 187 -13.74 27.95 7.26
CA SER A 187 -14.66 26.80 7.24
C SER A 187 -15.63 26.77 6.04
N THR A 188 -15.38 27.53 5.01
CA THR A 188 -16.26 27.58 3.84
C THR A 188 -16.16 26.30 3.03
N LYS A 189 -17.28 25.66 2.75
CA LYS A 189 -17.44 24.39 2.02
C LYS A 189 -16.98 24.41 0.54
N ILE A 190 -16.21 25.41 0.13
CA ILE A 190 -15.77 25.58 -1.25
C ILE A 190 -14.56 24.69 -1.50
N ASP A 191 -14.82 23.56 -2.14
CA ASP A 191 -13.85 22.74 -2.91
C ASP A 191 -12.46 22.48 -2.27
N VAL A 192 -12.45 22.39 -0.94
CA VAL A 192 -11.27 22.00 -0.14
C VAL A 192 -10.69 20.67 -0.66
N THR A 193 -11.55 19.82 -1.21
CA THR A 193 -11.17 18.49 -1.74
C THR A 193 -10.29 18.62 -2.97
N SER A 194 -10.60 19.53 -3.92
CA SER A 194 -9.78 19.73 -5.13
C SER A 194 -8.45 20.40 -4.80
N GLU A 195 -8.44 21.38 -3.92
CA GLU A 195 -7.22 22.06 -3.47
C GLU A 195 -6.34 21.14 -2.60
N ILE A 196 -6.92 20.34 -1.70
CA ILE A 196 -6.17 19.31 -0.94
C ILE A 196 -5.61 18.26 -1.90
N LYS A 197 -6.39 17.76 -2.87
CA LYS A 197 -5.88 16.86 -3.91
C LYS A 197 -4.71 17.48 -4.68
N LYS A 198 -4.79 18.76 -5.01
CA LYS A 198 -3.72 19.48 -5.71
C LYS A 198 -2.45 19.61 -4.86
N LEU A 199 -2.58 19.97 -3.59
CA LEU A 199 -1.41 20.10 -2.69
C LEU A 199 -0.87 18.74 -2.23
N THR A 200 -1.71 17.75 -1.98
CA THR A 200 -1.26 16.39 -1.76
C THR A 200 -0.46 15.92 -2.97
N ARG A 201 -0.94 16.19 -4.20
CA ARG A 201 -0.20 15.92 -5.44
C ARG A 201 1.12 16.70 -5.51
N GLU A 202 1.13 17.96 -5.10
CA GLU A 202 2.33 18.81 -5.07
C GLU A 202 3.32 18.35 -3.99
N TYR A 203 2.84 17.98 -2.81
CA TYR A 203 3.65 17.40 -1.73
C TYR A 203 4.26 16.06 -2.15
N TYR A 204 3.49 15.15 -2.73
CA TYR A 204 4.00 13.88 -3.27
C TYR A 204 4.99 14.11 -4.42
N SER A 205 4.79 15.13 -5.26
CA SER A 205 5.74 15.49 -6.31
C SER A 205 7.04 16.04 -5.74
N ARG A 206 6.99 16.76 -4.61
CA ARG A 206 8.18 17.25 -3.88
C ARG A 206 8.91 16.09 -3.17
N ALA A 207 8.17 15.19 -2.52
CA ALA A 207 8.73 14.00 -1.90
C ALA A 207 9.35 13.04 -2.95
N ALA A 208 8.70 12.88 -4.12
CA ALA A 208 9.26 12.12 -5.23
C ALA A 208 10.51 12.78 -5.83
N ARG A 209 10.56 14.12 -5.90
CA ARG A 209 11.77 14.86 -6.30
C ARG A 209 12.89 14.69 -5.28
N PHE A 210 12.60 14.78 -3.99
CA PHE A 210 13.58 14.54 -2.92
C PHE A 210 14.11 13.11 -2.99
N ARG A 211 13.24 12.11 -3.16
CA ARG A 211 13.63 10.70 -3.35
C ARG A 211 14.54 10.53 -4.57
N ARG A 212 14.20 11.14 -5.71
CA ARG A 212 15.06 11.10 -6.92
C ARG A 212 16.43 11.74 -6.67
N HIS A 213 16.51 12.83 -5.91
CA HIS A 213 17.78 13.44 -5.53
C HIS A 213 18.61 12.51 -4.64
N MET A 214 18.00 11.89 -3.63
CA MET A 214 18.68 10.94 -2.74
C MET A 214 19.17 9.70 -3.51
N THR A 215 18.34 9.14 -4.41
CA THR A 215 18.74 8.00 -5.24
C THR A 215 19.89 8.36 -6.18
N LYS A 216 19.86 9.54 -6.83
CA LYS A 216 20.97 10.00 -7.68
C LYS A 216 22.25 10.22 -6.88
N ALA A 217 22.15 10.79 -5.68
CA ALA A 217 23.31 10.97 -4.80
C ALA A 217 23.89 9.62 -4.34
N ALA A 218 23.04 8.66 -3.98
CA ALA A 218 23.47 7.30 -3.62
C ALA A 218 24.16 6.59 -4.79
N ILE A 219 23.58 6.62 -6.00
CA ILE A 219 24.19 6.05 -7.20
C ILE A 219 25.55 6.69 -7.49
N LYS A 220 25.65 8.02 -7.41
CA LYS A 220 26.92 8.74 -7.61
C LYS A 220 27.99 8.33 -6.60
N ASN A 221 27.60 8.14 -5.33
CA ASN A 221 28.53 7.67 -4.29
C ASN A 221 28.99 6.22 -4.54
N ILE A 222 28.09 5.33 -4.99
CA ILE A 222 28.45 3.94 -5.34
C ILE A 222 29.44 3.94 -6.52
N GLN A 223 29.18 4.72 -7.57
CA GLN A 223 30.06 4.82 -8.74
C GLN A 223 31.45 5.33 -8.33
N LYS A 224 31.52 6.38 -7.51
CA LYS A 224 32.79 6.91 -6.99
C LYS A 224 33.55 5.88 -6.15
N THR A 225 32.85 5.07 -5.37
CA THR A 225 33.45 3.99 -4.58
C THR A 225 34.00 2.89 -5.49
N GLN A 226 33.26 2.51 -6.55
CA GLN A 226 33.71 1.53 -7.54
C GLN A 226 34.94 2.01 -8.31
N GLU A 227 34.98 3.28 -8.73
CA GLU A 227 36.18 3.89 -9.35
C GLU A 227 37.41 3.87 -8.42
N ASN A 228 37.22 4.21 -7.15
CA ASN A 228 38.30 4.19 -6.16
C ASN A 228 38.82 2.76 -5.93
N ILE A 229 37.96 1.78 -5.87
CA ILE A 229 38.32 0.35 -5.76
C ILE A 229 39.07 -0.11 -7.02
N GLY A 230 38.57 0.22 -8.20
CA GLY A 230 39.23 -0.09 -9.48
C GLY A 230 40.64 0.51 -9.60
N ASN A 231 40.79 1.78 -9.21
CA ASN A 231 42.09 2.47 -9.20
C ASN A 231 43.06 1.81 -8.20
N LYS A 232 42.57 1.39 -7.04
CA LYS A 232 43.35 0.70 -6.01
C LYS A 232 43.83 -0.68 -6.46
N ILE A 233 42.96 -1.43 -7.15
CA ILE A 233 43.31 -2.74 -7.74
C ILE A 233 44.38 -2.54 -8.82
N ASN A 234 44.21 -1.58 -9.74
CA ASN A 234 45.19 -1.27 -10.78
C ASN A 234 46.55 -0.82 -10.26
N SER A 235 46.59 -0.16 -9.08
CA SER A 235 47.82 0.23 -8.44
C SER A 235 48.59 -0.94 -7.79
N ILE A 236 47.87 -2.01 -7.42
CA ILE A 236 48.41 -3.24 -6.82
C ILE A 236 48.91 -4.21 -7.89
N THR A 237 48.24 -4.24 -9.06
CA THR A 237 48.50 -5.20 -10.16
C THR A 237 49.53 -4.71 -11.16
N LYS A 238 50.04 -3.46 -11.07
CA LYS A 238 51.15 -3.01 -11.92
C LYS A 238 52.47 -3.63 -11.42
N PRO A 239 53.16 -4.40 -12.28
CA PRO A 239 54.48 -4.93 -11.90
C PRO A 239 55.43 -3.79 -11.64
N LYS A 240 56.10 -3.84 -10.47
CA LYS A 240 57.24 -2.95 -10.18
C LYS A 240 58.31 -3.21 -11.25
N LYS A 241 58.58 -2.22 -12.06
CA LYS A 241 59.77 -2.21 -12.93
C LYS A 241 61.02 -2.04 -12.08
#